data_6f0d87d6350426c4704beb9ed99aed3a
#
_entry.id   6f0d87d6350426c4704beb9ed99aed3a
#
_cell.length_a   1.000
_cell.length_b   1.000
_cell.length_c   1.000
_cell.angle_alpha   90.00
_cell.angle_beta   90.00
_cell.angle_gamma   90.00
#
_symmetry.space_group_name_H-M   'P 1'
#
loop_
_entity.id
_entity.type
_entity.pdbx_description
1 polymer ?
#
loop_
_entity_poly.entity_id
_entity_poly.type
_entity_poly.pdbx_seq_one_letter_code
_entity_poly.pdbx_strand_id
1 'polypeptide(L)'
;MYRSILIPTDGTDITAKAVDAGVALAKALGARLSTISVKEPFPYSAISEMQPIPPQEFYDAQERIALNRVNEVVASAQAAGMDCEAFTVEATHPWEAIIDHAKARSCDLIVMASHGRRGVSALLLGSETTRVLVHSDVPVLVVK
;
A
#
# COMPACT_ATOMS: atom_id res chain seq x y z
N MET A 1 -1.05 17.68 -14.50
CA MET A 1 -0.12 16.56 -14.72
C MET A 1 -0.69 15.30 -14.10
N TYR A 2 -0.35 14.93 -12.88
CA TYR A 2 -0.97 13.75 -12.25
C TYR A 2 -2.32 14.12 -11.66
N ARG A 3 -3.32 13.24 -11.87
CA ARG A 3 -4.70 13.47 -11.44
C ARG A 3 -5.22 12.48 -10.42
N SER A 4 -4.57 11.34 -10.28
CA SER A 4 -5.00 10.28 -9.37
C SER A 4 -3.78 9.54 -8.82
N ILE A 5 -3.52 9.73 -7.53
CA ILE A 5 -2.34 9.22 -6.85
C ILE A 5 -2.73 8.09 -5.92
N LEU A 6 -2.01 6.96 -6.01
CA LEU A 6 -2.14 5.82 -5.12
C LEU A 6 -0.94 5.76 -4.18
N ILE A 7 -1.19 5.65 -2.87
CA ILE A 7 -0.17 5.46 -1.86
C ILE A 7 -0.37 4.08 -1.22
N PRO A 8 0.44 3.07 -1.57
CA PRO A 8 0.45 1.81 -0.82
C PRO A 8 1.04 2.01 0.57
N THR A 9 0.48 1.34 1.57
CA THR A 9 0.96 1.43 2.94
C THR A 9 1.06 0.07 3.62
N ASP A 10 2.13 -0.13 4.37
CA ASP A 10 2.31 -1.28 5.27
C ASP A 10 2.37 -0.85 6.75
N GLY A 11 2.13 0.43 7.01
CA GLY A 11 2.09 0.99 8.36
C GLY A 11 3.45 1.25 9.01
N THR A 12 4.55 1.11 8.27
CA THR A 12 5.89 1.38 8.81
C THR A 12 6.25 2.87 8.81
N ASP A 13 7.27 3.25 9.58
CA ASP A 13 7.75 4.63 9.65
C ASP A 13 8.30 5.13 8.30
N ILE A 14 8.90 4.24 7.53
CA ILE A 14 9.39 4.59 6.19
C ILE A 14 8.21 4.91 5.26
N THR A 15 7.14 4.13 5.36
CA THR A 15 5.91 4.38 4.62
C THR A 15 5.28 5.71 5.00
N ALA A 16 5.38 6.13 6.26
CA ALA A 16 4.87 7.43 6.69
C ALA A 16 5.49 8.60 5.91
N LYS A 17 6.77 8.51 5.56
CA LYS A 17 7.42 9.53 4.71
C LYS A 17 6.83 9.58 3.31
N ALA A 18 6.51 8.42 2.73
CA ALA A 18 5.85 8.35 1.44
C ALA A 18 4.42 8.90 1.52
N VAL A 19 3.72 8.65 2.61
CA VAL A 19 2.39 9.21 2.86
C VAL A 19 2.45 10.73 2.89
N ASP A 20 3.36 11.30 3.66
CA ASP A 20 3.50 12.76 3.76
C ASP A 20 3.82 13.38 2.39
N ALA A 21 4.75 12.79 1.65
CA ALA A 21 5.11 13.26 0.31
C ALA A 21 3.95 13.14 -0.68
N GLY A 22 3.25 12.00 -0.66
CA GLY A 22 2.11 11.76 -1.55
C GLY A 22 0.93 12.69 -1.27
N VAL A 23 0.61 12.94 0.00
CA VAL A 23 -0.44 13.87 0.40
C VAL A 23 -0.09 15.29 -0.03
N ALA A 24 1.14 15.74 0.23
CA ALA A 24 1.59 17.06 -0.17
C ALA A 24 1.55 17.24 -1.68
N LEU A 25 1.98 16.23 -2.43
CA LEU A 25 1.98 16.26 -3.90
C LEU A 25 0.54 16.31 -4.44
N ALA A 26 -0.34 15.45 -3.92
CA ALA A 26 -1.75 15.44 -4.31
C ALA A 26 -2.42 16.79 -4.06
N LYS A 27 -2.14 17.40 -2.93
CA LYS A 27 -2.66 18.72 -2.58
C LYS A 27 -2.16 19.80 -3.56
N ALA A 28 -0.86 19.78 -3.86
CA ALA A 28 -0.26 20.76 -4.77
C ALA A 28 -0.81 20.64 -6.20
N LEU A 29 -1.11 19.42 -6.65
CA LEU A 29 -1.58 19.15 -8.00
C LEU A 29 -3.11 19.15 -8.13
N GLY A 30 -3.85 19.21 -7.03
CA GLY A 30 -5.30 19.03 -7.04
C GLY A 30 -5.71 17.62 -7.48
N ALA A 31 -4.88 16.62 -7.18
CA ALA A 31 -5.12 15.24 -7.57
C ALA A 31 -6.01 14.50 -6.57
N ARG A 32 -6.74 13.50 -7.05
CA ARG A 32 -7.43 12.54 -6.18
C ARG A 32 -6.40 11.68 -5.47
N LEU A 33 -6.72 11.28 -4.25
CA LEU A 33 -5.82 10.48 -3.43
C LEU A 33 -6.50 9.20 -2.98
N SER A 34 -5.78 8.10 -3.08
CA SER A 34 -6.22 6.80 -2.55
C SER A 34 -5.06 6.07 -1.91
N THR A 35 -5.39 5.15 -1.02
CA THR A 35 -4.41 4.29 -0.34
C THR A 35 -4.86 2.84 -0.36
N ILE A 36 -3.91 1.93 -0.36
CA ILE A 36 -4.16 0.50 -0.33
C ILE A 36 -3.23 -0.19 0.66
N SER A 37 -3.77 -1.12 1.43
CA SER A 37 -2.99 -2.06 2.25
C SER A 37 -3.31 -3.48 1.82
N VAL A 38 -2.26 -4.27 1.60
CA VAL A 38 -2.40 -5.66 1.15
C VAL A 38 -2.35 -6.58 2.36
N LYS A 39 -3.39 -7.40 2.52
CA LYS A 39 -3.48 -8.41 3.57
C LYS A 39 -2.78 -9.69 3.11
N GLU A 40 -2.07 -10.31 4.03
CA GLU A 40 -1.46 -11.62 3.76
C GLU A 40 -2.53 -12.71 3.79
N PRO A 41 -2.48 -13.67 2.84
CA PRO A 41 -3.37 -14.82 2.88
C PRO A 41 -2.99 -15.76 4.03
N PHE A 42 -3.93 -16.62 4.42
CA PHE A 42 -3.66 -17.61 5.47
C PHE A 42 -2.53 -18.55 5.03
N PRO A 43 -1.53 -18.84 5.92
CA PRO A 43 -0.38 -19.67 5.56
C PRO A 43 -0.73 -21.16 5.56
N TYR A 44 -1.38 -21.63 4.52
CA TYR A 44 -1.83 -23.03 4.40
C TYR A 44 -0.71 -24.05 4.57
N SER A 45 0.50 -23.75 4.13
CA SER A 45 1.63 -24.66 4.19
C SER A 45 2.05 -25.07 5.59
N ALA A 46 1.72 -24.25 6.60
CA ALA A 46 2.12 -24.50 7.99
C ALA A 46 1.08 -25.30 8.79
N ILE A 47 -0.19 -25.29 8.37
CA ILE A 47 -1.31 -25.76 9.23
C ILE A 47 -2.35 -26.58 8.43
N SER A 48 -2.18 -26.72 7.12
CA SER A 48 -3.21 -27.27 6.23
C SER A 48 -3.67 -28.70 6.57
N GLU A 49 -2.82 -29.51 7.16
CA GLU A 49 -3.18 -30.88 7.56
C GLU A 49 -4.01 -30.92 8.84
N MET A 50 -3.87 -29.90 9.69
CA MET A 50 -4.53 -29.86 11.00
C MET A 50 -5.77 -28.96 11.00
N GLN A 51 -5.82 -27.95 10.14
CA GLN A 51 -6.93 -27.03 10.01
C GLN A 51 -7.24 -26.76 8.55
N PRO A 52 -8.12 -27.56 7.92
CA PRO A 52 -8.45 -27.40 6.50
C PRO A 52 -9.21 -26.10 6.20
N ILE A 53 -9.82 -25.46 7.21
CA ILE A 53 -10.52 -24.19 7.09
C ILE A 53 -9.81 -23.15 7.95
N PRO A 54 -9.35 -22.01 7.37
CA PRO A 54 -8.71 -20.97 8.14
C PRO A 54 -9.66 -20.44 9.23
N PRO A 55 -9.14 -20.15 10.43
CA PRO A 55 -9.97 -19.56 11.47
C PRO A 55 -10.47 -18.17 11.05
N GLN A 56 -11.74 -17.89 11.29
CA GLN A 56 -12.31 -16.57 11.03
C GLN A 56 -11.52 -15.47 11.76
N GLU A 57 -11.02 -15.79 12.93
CA GLU A 57 -10.18 -14.88 13.74
C GLU A 57 -8.94 -14.39 13.00
N PHE A 58 -8.32 -15.24 12.17
CA PHE A 58 -7.18 -14.83 11.35
C PHE A 58 -7.59 -13.76 10.35
N TYR A 59 -8.67 -13.97 9.60
CA TYR A 59 -9.15 -13.00 8.61
C TYR A 59 -9.58 -11.70 9.26
N ASP A 60 -10.26 -11.77 10.41
CA ASP A 60 -10.69 -10.58 11.15
C ASP A 60 -9.48 -9.78 11.64
N ALA A 61 -8.43 -10.46 12.11
CA ALA A 61 -7.20 -9.82 12.55
C ALA A 61 -6.48 -9.14 11.39
N GLN A 62 -6.36 -9.81 10.23
CA GLN A 62 -5.72 -9.23 9.05
C GLN A 62 -6.46 -8.03 8.52
N GLU A 63 -7.79 -8.09 8.48
CA GLU A 63 -8.62 -6.96 8.05
C GLU A 63 -8.46 -5.77 9.00
N ARG A 64 -8.49 -6.01 10.30
CA ARG A 64 -8.30 -4.95 11.29
C ARG A 64 -6.94 -4.27 11.16
N ILE A 65 -5.88 -5.05 10.97
CA ILE A 65 -4.52 -4.51 10.76
C ILE A 65 -4.48 -3.65 9.49
N ALA A 66 -5.02 -4.15 8.40
CA ALA A 66 -5.03 -3.44 7.12
C ALA A 66 -5.86 -2.15 7.20
N LEU A 67 -7.04 -2.21 7.83
CA LEU A 67 -7.89 -1.03 8.04
C LEU A 67 -7.19 0.04 8.88
N ASN A 68 -6.49 -0.35 9.94
CA ASN A 68 -5.74 0.59 10.76
C ASN A 68 -4.66 1.30 9.93
N ARG A 69 -3.97 0.57 9.07
CA ARG A 69 -2.93 1.13 8.19
C ARG A 69 -3.49 2.17 7.22
N VAL A 70 -4.56 1.83 6.52
CA VAL A 70 -5.15 2.77 5.56
C VAL A 70 -5.83 3.95 6.25
N ASN A 71 -6.41 3.74 7.44
CA ASN A 71 -7.01 4.81 8.21
C ASN A 71 -5.99 5.84 8.70
N GLU A 72 -4.76 5.45 8.98
CA GLU A 72 -3.67 6.38 9.28
C GLU A 72 -3.37 7.30 8.09
N VAL A 73 -3.39 6.76 6.88
CA VAL A 73 -3.21 7.56 5.66
C VAL A 73 -4.37 8.52 5.46
N VAL A 74 -5.60 8.03 5.62
CA VAL A 74 -6.80 8.87 5.54
C VAL A 74 -6.73 10.01 6.54
N ALA A 75 -6.33 9.75 7.79
CA ALA A 75 -6.17 10.77 8.82
C ALA A 75 -5.13 11.82 8.44
N SER A 76 -3.99 11.39 7.87
CA SER A 76 -2.95 12.32 7.39
C SER A 76 -3.47 13.20 6.26
N ALA A 77 -4.24 12.64 5.34
CA ALA A 77 -4.85 13.41 4.25
C ALA A 77 -5.87 14.42 4.79
N GLN A 78 -6.72 14.00 5.71
CA GLN A 78 -7.72 14.89 6.33
C GLN A 78 -7.07 16.03 7.09
N ALA A 79 -5.97 15.79 7.78
CA ALA A 79 -5.20 16.83 8.46
C ALA A 79 -4.66 17.87 7.47
N ALA A 80 -4.43 17.48 6.22
CA ALA A 80 -4.01 18.39 5.15
C ALA A 80 -5.20 18.97 4.36
N GLY A 81 -6.44 18.69 4.77
CA GLY A 81 -7.65 19.18 4.12
C GLY A 81 -8.04 18.40 2.85
N MET A 82 -7.64 17.14 2.75
CA MET A 82 -7.91 16.30 1.59
C MET A 82 -8.73 15.07 1.94
N ASP A 83 -9.53 14.62 0.99
CA ASP A 83 -10.17 13.30 1.04
C ASP A 83 -9.23 12.24 0.48
N CYS A 84 -9.28 11.05 1.07
CA CYS A 84 -8.51 9.90 0.61
C CYS A 84 -9.39 8.66 0.65
N GLU A 85 -9.52 7.98 -0.48
CA GLU A 85 -10.22 6.70 -0.52
C GLU A 85 -9.30 5.59 -0.02
N ALA A 86 -9.83 4.70 0.82
CA ALA A 86 -9.05 3.63 1.45
C ALA A 86 -9.52 2.26 0.96
N PHE A 87 -8.57 1.40 0.63
CA PHE A 87 -8.81 0.05 0.13
C PHE A 87 -7.96 -0.97 0.87
N THR A 88 -8.52 -2.13 1.10
CA THR A 88 -7.80 -3.31 1.57
C THR A 88 -7.99 -4.43 0.57
N VAL A 89 -6.96 -5.22 0.33
CA VAL A 89 -7.01 -6.34 -0.61
C VAL A 89 -6.16 -7.48 -0.09
N GLU A 90 -6.61 -8.72 -0.28
CA GLU A 90 -5.84 -9.90 0.05
C GLU A 90 -5.06 -10.37 -1.19
N ALA A 91 -3.75 -10.58 -1.05
CA ALA A 91 -2.92 -11.07 -2.14
C ALA A 91 -1.63 -11.69 -1.62
N THR A 92 -1.15 -12.69 -2.35
CA THR A 92 0.14 -13.34 -2.07
C THR A 92 1.31 -12.43 -2.41
N HIS A 93 1.16 -11.64 -3.48
CA HIS A 93 2.21 -10.73 -3.96
C HIS A 93 1.73 -9.28 -3.88
N PRO A 94 2.15 -8.51 -2.86
CA PRO A 94 1.72 -7.13 -2.69
C PRO A 94 1.97 -6.25 -3.91
N TRP A 95 3.12 -6.38 -4.57
CA TRP A 95 3.47 -5.57 -5.75
C TRP A 95 2.45 -5.75 -6.89
N GLU A 96 1.99 -6.98 -7.09
CA GLU A 96 1.02 -7.29 -8.14
C GLU A 96 -0.34 -6.67 -7.83
N ALA A 97 -0.79 -6.79 -6.58
CA ALA A 97 -2.03 -6.18 -6.11
C ALA A 97 -2.01 -4.65 -6.23
N ILE A 98 -0.87 -4.03 -5.93
CA ILE A 98 -0.69 -2.58 -6.05
C ILE A 98 -0.85 -2.15 -7.52
N ILE A 99 -0.18 -2.82 -8.44
CA ILE A 99 -0.22 -2.51 -9.87
C ILE A 99 -1.64 -2.72 -10.41
N ASP A 100 -2.26 -3.84 -10.10
CA ASP A 100 -3.61 -4.17 -10.56
C ASP A 100 -4.63 -3.15 -10.04
N HIS A 101 -4.50 -2.75 -8.78
CA HIS A 101 -5.38 -1.74 -8.20
C HIS A 101 -5.20 -0.37 -8.87
N ALA A 102 -3.96 0.04 -9.10
CA ALA A 102 -3.67 1.29 -9.78
C ALA A 102 -4.30 1.34 -11.19
N LYS A 103 -4.21 0.24 -11.93
CA LYS A 103 -4.83 0.12 -13.25
C LYS A 103 -6.36 0.15 -13.16
N ALA A 104 -6.94 -0.65 -12.28
CA ALA A 104 -8.39 -0.76 -12.13
C ALA A 104 -9.03 0.57 -11.71
N ARG A 105 -8.32 1.38 -10.95
CA ARG A 105 -8.80 2.68 -10.46
C ARG A 105 -8.29 3.86 -11.29
N SER A 106 -7.63 3.61 -12.40
CA SER A 106 -7.09 4.65 -13.30
C SER A 106 -6.16 5.62 -12.58
N CYS A 107 -5.34 5.12 -11.67
CA CYS A 107 -4.31 5.93 -11.05
C CYS A 107 -3.18 6.19 -12.05
N ASP A 108 -2.65 7.40 -12.04
CA ASP A 108 -1.59 7.80 -12.98
C ASP A 108 -0.25 8.07 -12.28
N LEU A 109 -0.20 7.89 -10.96
CA LEU A 109 1.03 7.92 -10.19
C LEU A 109 0.89 7.02 -8.95
N ILE A 110 1.93 6.25 -8.69
CA ILE A 110 2.08 5.50 -7.43
C ILE A 110 3.19 6.18 -6.62
N VAL A 111 2.91 6.54 -5.37
CA VAL A 111 3.91 7.09 -4.45
C VAL A 111 4.14 6.07 -3.36
N MET A 112 5.34 5.52 -3.27
CA MET A 112 5.64 4.47 -2.30
C MET A 112 7.02 4.64 -1.66
N ALA A 113 7.18 4.05 -0.49
CA ALA A 113 8.44 4.07 0.23
C ALA A 113 9.49 3.20 -0.46
N SER A 114 10.76 3.55 -0.26
CA SER A 114 11.89 2.77 -0.79
C SER A 114 11.97 1.37 -0.18
N HIS A 115 11.45 1.19 1.04
CA HIS A 115 11.41 -0.08 1.76
C HIS A 115 10.05 -0.25 2.42
N GLY A 116 9.67 -1.52 2.63
CA GLY A 116 8.52 -1.86 3.43
C GLY A 116 8.93 -2.51 4.75
N ARG A 117 8.02 -3.26 5.34
CA ARG A 117 8.19 -3.96 6.62
C ARG A 117 9.38 -4.91 6.64
N ARG A 118 9.77 -5.46 5.49
CA ARG A 118 10.91 -6.38 5.35
C ARG A 118 12.15 -5.72 4.79
N GLY A 119 12.23 -4.40 4.83
CA GLY A 119 13.38 -3.63 4.37
C GLY A 119 14.62 -3.92 5.21
N VAL A 120 15.75 -4.16 4.55
CA VAL A 120 16.96 -4.67 5.20
C VAL A 120 18.11 -3.68 5.16
N SER A 121 18.18 -2.78 4.18
CA SER A 121 19.30 -1.87 4.02
C SER A 121 18.85 -0.53 3.44
N ALA A 122 19.40 0.55 4.00
CA ALA A 122 19.15 1.91 3.49
C ALA A 122 19.76 2.14 2.10
N LEU A 123 20.64 1.27 1.64
CA LEU A 123 21.34 1.39 0.36
C LEU A 123 20.64 0.67 -0.79
N LEU A 124 19.70 -0.25 -0.48
CA LEU A 124 19.01 -1.06 -1.49
C LEU A 124 17.52 -0.76 -1.45
N LEU A 125 16.86 -0.82 -2.61
CA LEU A 125 15.42 -0.76 -2.67
C LEU A 125 14.82 -2.05 -2.11
N GLY A 126 13.68 -1.93 -1.43
CA GLY A 126 12.92 -3.07 -0.98
C GLY A 126 12.41 -3.92 -2.15
N SER A 127 12.18 -5.22 -1.90
CA SER A 127 11.78 -6.16 -2.95
C SER A 127 10.45 -5.78 -3.60
N GLU A 128 9.47 -5.37 -2.82
CA GLU A 128 8.17 -4.96 -3.36
C GLU A 128 8.27 -3.68 -4.19
N THR A 129 9.03 -2.69 -3.72
CA THR A 129 9.27 -1.45 -4.45
C THR A 129 9.98 -1.71 -5.77
N THR A 130 10.99 -2.56 -5.78
CA THR A 130 11.71 -2.96 -6.98
C THR A 130 10.77 -3.60 -8.00
N ARG A 131 9.91 -4.51 -7.55
CA ARG A 131 8.96 -5.21 -8.44
C ARG A 131 7.90 -4.28 -9.00
N VAL A 132 7.40 -3.34 -8.20
CA VAL A 132 6.48 -2.32 -8.71
C VAL A 132 7.16 -1.48 -9.79
N LEU A 133 8.39 -1.02 -9.56
CA LEU A 133 9.15 -0.25 -10.56
C LEU A 133 9.36 -1.01 -11.86
N VAL A 134 9.69 -2.30 -11.78
CA VAL A 134 9.99 -3.13 -12.96
C VAL A 134 8.73 -3.43 -13.77
N HIS A 135 7.62 -3.71 -13.10
CA HIS A 135 6.42 -4.25 -13.75
C HIS A 135 5.31 -3.22 -13.97
N SER A 136 5.38 -2.05 -13.37
CA SER A 136 4.31 -1.05 -13.51
C SER A 136 4.44 -0.24 -14.79
N ASP A 137 3.31 -0.06 -15.49
CA ASP A 137 3.18 0.91 -16.57
C ASP A 137 2.84 2.30 -16.03
N VAL A 138 2.41 2.37 -14.77
CA VAL A 138 2.11 3.63 -14.08
C VAL A 138 3.41 4.18 -13.50
N PRO A 139 3.71 5.48 -13.68
CA PRO A 139 4.87 6.10 -13.04
C PRO A 139 4.90 5.89 -11.53
N VAL A 140 6.09 5.71 -10.98
CA VAL A 140 6.30 5.46 -9.55
C VAL A 140 7.27 6.49 -8.99
N LEU A 141 6.83 7.20 -7.97
CA LEU A 141 7.70 8.07 -7.16
C LEU A 141 8.11 7.30 -5.91
N VAL A 142 9.41 7.07 -5.77
CA VAL A 142 9.98 6.36 -4.62
C VAL A 142 10.51 7.37 -3.61
N VAL A 143 10.02 7.28 -2.37
CA VAL A 143 10.40 8.17 -1.27
C VAL A 143 11.33 7.43 -0.32
N LYS A 144 12.51 8.01 -0.09
CA LYS A 144 13.52 7.45 0.83
C LYS A 144 13.36 7.99 2.25
#